data_bc1ef22ca0f90a26ee851e83aa58f302
#
_entry.id   bc1ef22ca0f90a26ee851e83aa58f302
#
_cell.length_a   1.000
_cell.length_b   1.000
_cell.length_c   1.000
_cell.angle_alpha   90.00
_cell.angle_beta   90.00
_cell.angle_gamma   90.00
#
_symmetry.space_group_name_H-M   'P 1'
#
loop_
_entity.id
_entity.type
_entity.pdbx_description
1 polymer ?
#
loop_
_entity_poly.entity_id
_entity_poly.type
_entity_poly.pdbx_seq_one_letter_code
_entity_poly.pdbx_strand_id
1 'polypeptide(L)'
;MTTHQLVMLIWSLVGLSVFIYLFFQTAPYGRHQEKGWGFEISSRWGWILMESPAFYLMLIFLILNFSNSSHFSIFAAILFMIHYFNRSFIWPIRARIKNKSMPVTIALSAFLFNFVNVYIQGTWLFYISDYATSHFSSVPFFLGLSLFFIGMFINCLLYTSPSPRDLWI
;
A
#
# COMPACT_ATOMS: atom_id res chain seq x y z
N MET A 1 -23.88 -5.68 12.73
CA MET A 1 -22.56 -5.35 12.19
C MET A 1 -22.48 -5.98 10.80
N THR A 2 -22.16 -5.21 9.77
CA THR A 2 -21.99 -5.73 8.39
C THR A 2 -20.68 -6.50 8.28
N THR A 3 -20.54 -7.36 7.25
CA THR A 3 -19.28 -8.08 6.96
C THR A 3 -18.10 -7.11 6.82
N HIS A 4 -18.30 -5.98 6.14
CA HIS A 4 -17.29 -4.94 5.99
C HIS A 4 -16.83 -4.37 7.35
N GLN A 5 -17.76 -4.02 8.23
CA GLN A 5 -17.43 -3.53 9.57
C GLN A 5 -16.70 -4.56 10.43
N LEU A 6 -17.06 -5.84 10.29
CA LEU A 6 -16.36 -6.93 10.98
C LEU A 6 -14.92 -7.07 10.48
N VAL A 7 -14.71 -7.08 9.16
CA VAL A 7 -13.37 -7.14 8.56
C VAL A 7 -12.53 -5.95 9.00
N MET A 8 -13.09 -4.73 8.97
CA MET A 8 -12.39 -3.52 9.44
C MET A 8 -11.96 -3.65 10.91
N LEU A 9 -12.88 -4.12 11.79
CA LEU A 9 -12.56 -4.28 13.21
C LEU A 9 -11.46 -5.29 13.43
N ILE A 10 -11.58 -6.50 12.84
CA ILE A 10 -10.57 -7.55 12.95
C ILE A 10 -9.22 -7.04 12.42
N TRP A 11 -9.22 -6.37 11.27
CA TRP A 11 -8.00 -5.89 10.65
C TRP A 11 -7.33 -4.78 11.46
N SER A 12 -8.12 -3.91 12.09
CA SER A 12 -7.62 -2.88 13.00
C SER A 12 -6.99 -3.50 14.25
N LEU A 13 -7.60 -4.56 14.81
CA LEU A 13 -7.04 -5.29 15.96
C LEU A 13 -5.73 -6.01 15.59
N VAL A 14 -5.68 -6.64 14.40
CA VAL A 14 -4.44 -7.24 13.89
C VAL A 14 -3.35 -6.18 13.72
N GLY A 15 -3.69 -5.04 13.11
CA GLY A 15 -2.75 -3.92 12.93
C GLY A 15 -2.21 -3.39 14.25
N LEU A 16 -3.09 -3.21 15.25
CA LEU A 16 -2.69 -2.79 16.60
C LEU A 16 -1.78 -3.82 17.27
N SER A 17 -2.11 -5.11 17.14
CA SER A 17 -1.30 -6.20 17.70
C SER A 17 0.10 -6.25 17.07
N VAL A 18 0.19 -6.12 15.74
CA VAL A 18 1.47 -6.05 15.02
C VAL A 18 2.25 -4.79 15.43
N PHE A 19 1.58 -3.65 15.55
CA PHE A 19 2.20 -2.41 16.00
C PHE A 19 2.83 -2.57 17.39
N ILE A 20 2.10 -3.14 18.35
CA ILE A 20 2.62 -3.43 19.70
C ILE A 20 3.80 -4.41 19.63
N TYR A 21 3.66 -5.49 18.85
CA TYR A 21 4.73 -6.48 18.68
C TYR A 21 6.04 -5.88 18.17
N LEU A 22 5.96 -4.92 17.24
CA LEU A 22 7.13 -4.25 16.66
C LEU A 22 7.87 -3.31 17.61
N PHE A 23 7.31 -2.98 18.78
CA PHE A 23 8.09 -2.32 19.86
C PHE A 23 9.09 -3.27 20.51
N PHE A 24 8.81 -4.57 20.50
CA PHE A 24 9.65 -5.58 21.15
C PHE A 24 10.51 -6.36 20.17
N GLN A 25 10.09 -6.41 18.90
CA GLN A 25 10.77 -7.19 17.87
C GLN A 25 10.95 -6.37 16.59
N THR A 26 12.16 -6.38 16.06
CA THR A 26 12.44 -5.70 14.78
C THR A 26 12.03 -6.60 13.61
N ALA A 27 11.33 -6.04 12.63
CA ALA A 27 10.97 -6.80 11.43
C ALA A 27 12.24 -7.21 10.65
N PRO A 28 12.40 -8.49 10.29
CA PRO A 28 13.63 -9.07 9.73
C PRO A 28 13.78 -8.83 8.23
N TYR A 29 13.78 -7.57 7.81
CA TYR A 29 14.01 -7.23 6.42
C TYR A 29 14.85 -5.96 6.25
N GLY A 30 15.37 -5.74 5.04
CA GLY A 30 16.24 -4.60 4.73
C GLY A 30 17.55 -4.66 5.51
N ARG A 31 17.89 -3.60 6.26
CA ARG A 31 19.11 -3.55 7.10
C ARG A 31 19.04 -4.46 8.34
N HIS A 32 17.86 -4.94 8.70
CA HIS A 32 17.62 -5.82 9.83
C HIS A 32 17.32 -7.25 9.38
N GLN A 33 17.77 -7.62 8.17
CA GLN A 33 17.58 -8.98 7.66
C GLN A 33 18.27 -9.99 8.57
N GLU A 34 17.51 -10.98 9.03
CA GLU A 34 17.98 -12.10 9.83
C GLU A 34 17.78 -13.42 9.09
N LYS A 35 18.69 -14.38 9.30
CA LYS A 35 18.54 -15.73 8.75
C LYS A 35 17.47 -16.51 9.51
N GLY A 36 16.80 -17.46 8.85
CA GLY A 36 15.83 -18.35 9.51
C GLY A 36 14.36 -18.01 9.28
N TRP A 37 14.05 -16.98 8.47
CA TRP A 37 12.67 -16.57 8.14
C TRP A 37 12.12 -17.22 6.88
N GLY A 38 12.65 -18.38 6.49
CA GLY A 38 12.20 -19.16 5.33
C GLY A 38 13.03 -18.89 4.07
N PHE A 39 12.47 -19.27 2.93
CA PHE A 39 13.13 -19.06 1.63
C PHE A 39 13.25 -17.60 1.29
N GLU A 40 14.38 -17.26 0.69
CA GLU A 40 14.65 -15.91 0.23
C GLU A 40 14.36 -15.77 -1.27
N ILE A 41 13.79 -14.63 -1.64
CA ILE A 41 13.60 -14.20 -3.01
C ILE A 41 14.32 -12.88 -3.24
N SER A 42 14.61 -12.57 -4.50
CA SER A 42 15.13 -11.24 -4.85
C SER A 42 14.21 -10.15 -4.30
N SER A 43 14.78 -9.16 -3.60
CA SER A 43 14.01 -8.06 -3.03
C SER A 43 13.17 -7.32 -4.07
N ARG A 44 13.64 -7.24 -5.33
CA ARG A 44 12.87 -6.64 -6.42
C ARG A 44 11.57 -7.38 -6.69
N TRP A 45 11.62 -8.69 -6.85
CA TRP A 45 10.42 -9.50 -7.05
C TRP A 45 9.54 -9.57 -5.81
N GLY A 46 10.15 -9.59 -4.63
CA GLY A 46 9.42 -9.50 -3.37
C GLY A 46 8.58 -8.21 -3.30
N TRP A 47 9.16 -7.06 -3.63
CA TRP A 47 8.45 -5.78 -3.65
C TRP A 47 7.32 -5.75 -4.68
N ILE A 48 7.55 -6.27 -5.90
CA ILE A 48 6.49 -6.37 -6.90
C ILE A 48 5.36 -7.26 -6.40
N LEU A 49 5.68 -8.42 -5.84
CA LEU A 49 4.70 -9.38 -5.33
C LEU A 49 3.85 -8.77 -4.21
N MET A 50 4.48 -8.13 -3.23
CA MET A 50 3.78 -7.62 -2.05
C MET A 50 2.89 -6.41 -2.32
N GLU A 51 3.22 -5.57 -3.29
CA GLU A 51 2.52 -4.31 -3.55
C GLU A 51 1.55 -4.40 -4.75
N SER A 52 1.78 -5.32 -5.69
CA SER A 52 0.94 -5.45 -6.90
C SER A 52 -0.54 -5.78 -6.65
N PRO A 53 -0.92 -6.53 -5.59
CA PRO A 53 -2.34 -6.75 -5.30
C PRO A 53 -3.10 -5.45 -5.08
N ALA A 54 -2.46 -4.45 -4.47
CA ALA A 54 -3.10 -3.16 -4.23
C ALA A 54 -3.49 -2.47 -5.54
N PHE A 55 -2.64 -2.54 -6.56
CA PHE A 55 -2.94 -1.98 -7.88
C PHE A 55 -4.03 -2.79 -8.61
N TYR A 56 -3.83 -4.11 -8.75
CA TYR A 56 -4.72 -4.93 -9.59
C TYR A 56 -6.12 -5.09 -9.00
N LEU A 57 -6.24 -5.25 -7.69
CA LEU A 57 -7.54 -5.39 -7.05
C LEU A 57 -8.33 -4.07 -7.12
N MET A 58 -7.69 -2.92 -6.92
CA MET A 58 -8.37 -1.63 -7.08
C MET A 58 -8.79 -1.41 -8.54
N LEU A 59 -7.98 -1.83 -9.51
CA LEU A 59 -8.33 -1.80 -10.93
C LEU A 59 -9.57 -2.67 -11.21
N ILE A 60 -9.67 -3.86 -10.62
CA ILE A 60 -10.84 -4.74 -10.74
C ILE A 60 -12.08 -4.04 -10.15
N PHE A 61 -11.98 -3.47 -8.94
CA PHE A 61 -13.09 -2.71 -8.36
C PHE A 61 -13.55 -1.58 -9.27
N LEU A 62 -12.60 -0.82 -9.82
CA LEU A 62 -12.88 0.30 -10.71
C LEU A 62 -13.58 -0.17 -11.98
N ILE A 63 -13.08 -1.23 -12.65
CA ILE A 63 -13.68 -1.74 -13.91
C ILE A 63 -15.10 -2.24 -13.67
N LEU A 64 -15.32 -3.01 -12.61
CA LEU A 64 -16.63 -3.61 -12.32
C LEU A 64 -17.70 -2.57 -11.93
N ASN A 65 -17.28 -1.42 -11.42
CA ASN A 65 -18.22 -0.42 -10.88
C ASN A 65 -18.17 0.93 -11.61
N PHE A 66 -17.40 1.06 -12.68
CA PHE A 66 -17.12 2.33 -13.35
C PHE A 66 -18.39 3.12 -13.70
N SER A 67 -19.37 2.45 -14.29
CA SER A 67 -20.62 3.09 -14.78
C SER A 67 -21.58 3.50 -13.65
N ASN A 68 -21.45 2.93 -12.47
CA ASN A 68 -22.38 3.12 -11.36
C ASN A 68 -21.80 3.92 -10.20
N SER A 69 -20.55 4.36 -10.32
CA SER A 69 -19.84 5.01 -9.22
C SER A 69 -19.83 6.53 -9.34
N SER A 70 -19.74 7.20 -8.20
CA SER A 70 -19.56 8.64 -8.16
C SER A 70 -18.24 9.05 -8.80
N HIS A 71 -18.18 10.25 -9.38
CA HIS A 71 -16.93 10.80 -9.91
C HIS A 71 -15.83 10.88 -8.86
N PHE A 72 -16.21 11.11 -7.60
CA PHE A 72 -15.25 11.13 -6.49
C PHE A 72 -14.65 9.76 -6.23
N SER A 73 -15.46 8.69 -6.21
CA SER A 73 -14.97 7.31 -6.02
C SER A 73 -13.99 6.90 -7.12
N ILE A 74 -14.33 7.23 -8.38
CA ILE A 74 -13.44 6.99 -9.53
C ILE A 74 -12.13 7.77 -9.37
N PHE A 75 -12.20 9.05 -9.02
CA PHE A 75 -11.02 9.89 -8.83
C PHE A 75 -10.12 9.36 -7.70
N ALA A 76 -10.70 9.01 -6.54
CA ALA A 76 -9.96 8.46 -5.41
C ALA A 76 -9.29 7.12 -5.75
N ALA A 77 -9.99 6.23 -6.48
CA ALA A 77 -9.42 4.97 -6.95
C ALA A 77 -8.26 5.19 -7.93
N ILE A 78 -8.35 6.18 -8.81
CA ILE A 78 -7.26 6.54 -9.74
C ILE A 78 -6.04 7.03 -8.96
N LEU A 79 -6.21 7.91 -7.98
CA LEU A 79 -5.09 8.38 -7.14
C LEU A 79 -4.43 7.21 -6.39
N PHE A 80 -5.24 6.31 -5.82
CA PHE A 80 -4.74 5.10 -5.17
C PHE A 80 -3.93 4.25 -6.14
N MET A 81 -4.43 4.02 -7.34
CA MET A 81 -3.74 3.25 -8.38
C MET A 81 -2.44 3.91 -8.86
N ILE A 82 -2.40 5.23 -9.02
CA ILE A 82 -1.17 5.97 -9.35
C ILE A 82 -0.10 5.73 -8.29
N HIS A 83 -0.47 5.83 -7.02
CA HIS A 83 0.46 5.56 -5.91
C HIS A 83 1.00 4.12 -5.97
N TYR A 84 0.11 3.13 -6.08
CA TYR A 84 0.52 1.73 -6.08
C TYR A 84 1.19 1.28 -7.38
N PHE A 85 0.88 1.91 -8.52
CA PHE A 85 1.64 1.70 -9.75
C PHE A 85 3.10 2.12 -9.59
N ASN A 86 3.32 3.31 -9.04
CA ASN A 86 4.67 3.77 -8.73
C ASN A 86 5.38 2.82 -7.76
N ARG A 87 4.71 2.42 -6.69
CA ARG A 87 5.27 1.60 -5.62
C ARG A 87 5.55 0.15 -6.03
N SER A 88 4.65 -0.44 -6.84
CA SER A 88 4.76 -1.83 -7.28
C SER A 88 5.72 -2.04 -8.45
N PHE A 89 5.78 -1.10 -9.38
CA PHE A 89 6.49 -1.31 -10.64
C PHE A 89 7.65 -0.33 -10.85
N ILE A 90 7.42 0.97 -10.67
CA ILE A 90 8.47 1.97 -10.94
C ILE A 90 9.55 1.91 -9.87
N TRP A 91 9.15 1.96 -8.60
CA TRP A 91 10.10 2.01 -7.49
C TRP A 91 11.03 0.78 -7.42
N PRO A 92 10.58 -0.50 -7.52
CA PRO A 92 11.48 -1.66 -7.46
C PRO A 92 12.49 -1.72 -8.59
N ILE A 93 12.18 -1.09 -9.75
CA ILE A 93 13.12 -0.99 -10.87
C ILE A 93 14.18 0.06 -10.60
N ARG A 94 13.78 1.23 -10.04
CA ARG A 94 14.67 2.36 -9.77
C ARG A 94 15.51 2.18 -8.51
N ALA A 95 15.01 1.43 -7.52
CA ALA A 95 15.69 1.23 -6.25
C ALA A 95 16.95 0.37 -6.41
N ARG A 96 17.99 0.68 -5.63
CA ARG A 96 19.26 -0.06 -5.60
C ARG A 96 19.16 -1.35 -4.77
N ILE A 97 18.22 -2.23 -5.15
CA ILE A 97 17.92 -3.48 -4.44
C ILE A 97 18.21 -4.74 -5.27
N LYS A 98 18.90 -4.60 -6.42
CA LYS A 98 19.10 -5.68 -7.39
C LYS A 98 19.77 -6.92 -6.79
N ASN A 99 20.72 -6.71 -5.89
CA ASN A 99 21.52 -7.79 -5.27
C ASN A 99 21.07 -8.09 -3.82
N LYS A 100 19.92 -7.54 -3.39
CA LYS A 100 19.37 -7.81 -2.05
C LYS A 100 18.31 -8.88 -2.15
N SER A 101 18.19 -9.69 -1.10
CA SER A 101 17.12 -10.68 -0.92
C SER A 101 16.19 -10.26 0.22
N MET A 102 15.05 -10.90 0.28
CA MET A 102 14.08 -10.78 1.38
C MET A 102 13.38 -12.12 1.60
N PRO A 103 12.96 -12.42 2.84
CA PRO A 103 12.19 -13.62 3.13
C PRO A 103 10.84 -13.62 2.40
N VAL A 104 10.47 -14.75 1.80
CA VAL A 104 9.16 -14.94 1.14
C VAL A 104 8.01 -14.70 2.13
N THR A 105 8.18 -15.10 3.39
CA THR A 105 7.19 -14.88 4.46
C THR A 105 6.83 -13.42 4.63
N ILE A 106 7.81 -12.50 4.53
CA ILE A 106 7.56 -11.05 4.60
C ILE A 106 6.78 -10.59 3.35
N ALA A 107 7.19 -11.05 2.17
CA ALA A 107 6.49 -10.70 0.93
C ALA A 107 5.02 -11.19 0.94
N LEU A 108 4.77 -12.41 1.40
CA LEU A 108 3.42 -12.98 1.49
C LEU A 108 2.57 -12.30 2.56
N SER A 109 3.13 -11.94 3.71
CA SER A 109 2.37 -11.22 4.75
C SER A 109 1.94 -9.84 4.26
N ALA A 110 2.81 -9.12 3.55
CA ALA A 110 2.48 -7.83 2.96
C ALA A 110 1.51 -7.96 1.76
N PHE A 111 1.63 -9.02 0.96
CA PHE A 111 0.65 -9.37 -0.07
C PHE A 111 -0.75 -9.52 0.52
N LEU A 112 -0.89 -10.33 1.58
CA LEU A 112 -2.15 -10.54 2.28
C LEU A 112 -2.68 -9.23 2.91
N PHE A 113 -1.77 -8.44 3.51
CA PHE A 113 -2.12 -7.14 4.03
C PHE A 113 -2.74 -6.25 2.96
N ASN A 114 -2.10 -6.12 1.81
CA ASN A 114 -2.59 -5.30 0.71
C ASN A 114 -3.91 -5.81 0.13
N PHE A 115 -4.09 -7.14 0.08
CA PHE A 115 -5.35 -7.75 -0.35
C PHE A 115 -6.52 -7.29 0.53
N VAL A 116 -6.40 -7.42 1.86
CA VAL A 116 -7.43 -7.00 2.80
C VAL A 116 -7.62 -5.47 2.80
N ASN A 117 -6.52 -4.72 2.72
CA ASN A 117 -6.57 -3.26 2.64
C ASN A 117 -7.41 -2.80 1.43
N VAL A 118 -7.17 -3.36 0.25
CA VAL A 118 -7.95 -3.00 -0.94
C VAL A 118 -9.39 -3.46 -0.84
N TYR A 119 -9.66 -4.62 -0.25
CA TYR A 119 -11.04 -5.05 0.00
C TYR A 119 -11.79 -4.00 0.85
N ILE A 120 -11.17 -3.50 1.92
CA ILE A 120 -11.77 -2.48 2.79
C ILE A 120 -11.99 -1.17 2.01
N GLN A 121 -10.96 -0.67 1.33
CA GLN A 121 -11.02 0.60 0.60
C GLN A 121 -11.94 0.54 -0.63
N GLY A 122 -11.84 -0.51 -1.42
CA GLY A 122 -12.65 -0.69 -2.62
C GLY A 122 -14.12 -0.90 -2.29
N THR A 123 -14.43 -1.72 -1.26
CA THR A 123 -15.81 -1.91 -0.81
C THR A 123 -16.40 -0.59 -0.30
N TRP A 124 -15.63 0.20 0.44
CA TRP A 124 -16.07 1.51 0.88
C TRP A 124 -16.37 2.43 -0.29
N LEU A 125 -15.42 2.60 -1.21
CA LEU A 125 -15.51 3.55 -2.32
C LEU A 125 -16.66 3.21 -3.31
N PHE A 126 -16.90 1.93 -3.56
CA PHE A 126 -17.76 1.50 -4.65
C PHE A 126 -19.12 0.92 -4.23
N TYR A 127 -19.28 0.52 -2.96
CA TYR A 127 -20.52 -0.13 -2.51
C TYR A 127 -21.16 0.51 -1.29
N ILE A 128 -20.41 1.29 -0.51
CA ILE A 128 -20.91 1.82 0.76
C ILE A 128 -21.04 3.34 0.71
N SER A 129 -20.03 4.02 0.17
CA SER A 129 -20.02 5.49 0.14
C SER A 129 -20.87 6.03 -1.01
N ASP A 130 -21.55 7.15 -0.74
CA ASP A 130 -22.24 7.97 -1.74
C ASP A 130 -21.69 9.40 -1.64
N TYR A 131 -20.79 9.75 -2.55
CA TYR A 131 -20.15 11.06 -2.58
C TYR A 131 -20.83 11.96 -3.62
N ALA A 132 -21.44 13.03 -3.17
CA ALA A 132 -21.95 14.07 -4.06
C ALA A 132 -20.80 14.81 -4.75
N THR A 133 -21.07 15.37 -5.93
CA THR A 133 -20.07 16.15 -6.71
C THR A 133 -19.57 17.37 -5.93
N SER A 134 -20.38 17.93 -5.03
CA SER A 134 -19.99 19.03 -4.13
C SER A 134 -18.84 18.67 -3.20
N HIS A 135 -18.56 17.38 -2.99
CA HIS A 135 -17.42 16.94 -2.16
C HIS A 135 -16.08 17.44 -2.69
N PHE A 136 -15.94 17.61 -4.02
CA PHE A 136 -14.74 18.18 -4.63
C PHE A 136 -14.43 19.63 -4.22
N SER A 137 -15.43 20.36 -3.71
CA SER A 137 -15.28 21.74 -3.22
C SER A 137 -15.12 21.81 -1.70
N SER A 138 -15.03 20.66 -1.03
CA SER A 138 -14.98 20.61 0.44
C SER A 138 -13.54 20.81 0.97
N VAL A 139 -13.43 21.41 2.15
CA VAL A 139 -12.14 21.57 2.85
C VAL A 139 -11.46 20.21 3.10
N PRO A 140 -12.16 19.14 3.56
CA PRO A 140 -11.54 17.82 3.72
C PRO A 140 -10.95 17.26 2.44
N PHE A 141 -11.57 17.52 1.29
CA PHE A 141 -11.02 17.10 -0.01
C PHE A 141 -9.67 17.75 -0.31
N PHE A 142 -9.57 19.06 -0.19
CA PHE A 142 -8.31 19.78 -0.46
C PHE A 142 -7.21 19.42 0.53
N LEU A 143 -7.55 19.26 1.81
CA LEU A 143 -6.59 18.80 2.82
C LEU A 143 -6.10 17.38 2.51
N GLY A 144 -7.01 16.46 2.20
CA GLY A 144 -6.66 15.07 1.85
C GLY A 144 -5.81 14.99 0.59
N LEU A 145 -6.15 15.76 -0.45
CA LEU A 145 -5.40 15.81 -1.70
C LEU A 145 -3.99 16.38 -1.48
N SER A 146 -3.88 17.44 -0.68
CA SER A 146 -2.59 18.04 -0.33
C SER A 146 -1.71 17.04 0.43
N LEU A 147 -2.26 16.36 1.43
CA LEU A 147 -1.56 15.33 2.20
C LEU A 147 -1.13 14.15 1.31
N PHE A 148 -1.98 13.75 0.35
CA PHE A 148 -1.65 12.71 -0.61
C PHE A 148 -0.41 13.08 -1.45
N PHE A 149 -0.39 14.28 -2.03
CA PHE A 149 0.75 14.70 -2.85
C PHE A 149 2.02 14.93 -2.04
N ILE A 150 1.92 15.51 -0.84
CA ILE A 150 3.04 15.65 0.08
C ILE A 150 3.60 14.28 0.45
N GLY A 151 2.74 13.34 0.85
CA GLY A 151 3.15 11.98 1.19
C GLY A 151 3.77 11.23 0.01
N MET A 152 3.20 11.37 -1.18
CA MET A 152 3.74 10.77 -2.40
C MET A 152 5.11 11.35 -2.76
N PHE A 153 5.28 12.68 -2.64
CA PHE A 153 6.54 13.37 -2.90
C PHE A 153 7.63 12.92 -1.91
N ILE A 154 7.33 12.90 -0.61
CA ILE A 154 8.25 12.41 0.43
C ILE A 154 8.63 10.95 0.15
N ASN A 155 7.66 10.10 -0.17
CA ASN A 155 7.90 8.70 -0.47
C ASN A 155 8.81 8.53 -1.69
N CYS A 156 8.57 9.28 -2.77
CA CYS A 156 9.41 9.27 -3.96
C CYS A 156 10.84 9.74 -3.67
N LEU A 157 11.03 10.79 -2.86
CA LEU A 157 12.35 11.33 -2.55
C LEU A 157 13.15 10.43 -1.61
N LEU A 158 12.53 9.95 -0.52
CA LEU A 158 13.23 9.14 0.48
C LEU A 158 13.74 7.81 -0.09
N TYR A 159 13.03 7.25 -1.06
CA TYR A 159 13.44 5.98 -1.69
C TYR A 159 14.36 6.14 -2.89
N THR A 160 14.51 7.35 -3.43
CA THR A 160 15.40 7.60 -4.58
C THR A 160 16.71 8.27 -4.20
N SER A 161 16.78 8.93 -3.04
CA SER A 161 18.04 9.49 -2.54
C SER A 161 18.95 8.38 -2.01
N PRO A 162 20.21 8.29 -2.48
CA PRO A 162 21.17 7.41 -1.84
C PRO A 162 21.35 7.87 -0.38
N SER A 163 21.14 6.98 0.56
CA SER A 163 21.53 7.26 1.95
C SER A 163 23.02 7.56 1.95
N PRO A 164 23.50 8.56 2.72
CA PRO A 164 24.94 8.76 2.91
C PRO A 164 25.69 7.49 3.32
N ARG A 165 24.97 6.53 3.92
CA ARG A 165 25.49 5.20 4.31
C ARG A 165 25.62 4.23 3.15
N ASP A 166 24.89 4.44 2.04
CA ASP A 166 24.98 3.60 0.84
C ASP A 166 26.16 4.01 -0.08
N LEU A 167 26.83 5.13 0.24
CA LEU A 167 28.01 5.63 -0.47
C LEU A 167 29.33 5.00 0.03
N TRP A 168 29.29 4.26 1.14
CA TRP A 168 30.46 3.70 1.81
C TRP A 168 30.50 2.15 1.82
N ILE A 169 29.67 1.49 1.03
CA ILE A 169 29.71 0.02 0.86
C ILE A 169 29.94 -0.33 -0.60
#